data_08328ca3c5948086e5608bdb06d9264b
#
_entry.id   08328ca3c5948086e5608bdb06d9264b
#
_cell.length_a   1.000
_cell.length_b   1.000
_cell.length_c   1.000
_cell.angle_alpha   90.00
_cell.angle_beta   90.00
_cell.angle_gamma   90.00
#
_symmetry.space_group_name_H-M   'P 1'
#
loop_
_entity.id
_entity.type
_entity.pdbx_description
1 polymer ?
#
loop_
_entity_poly.entity_id
_entity_poly.type
_entity_poly.pdbx_seq_one_letter_code
_entity_poly.pdbx_strand_id
1 'polypeptide(L)'
;DFGMAMQSMLRRDSIVVSFDSLLRDLCPTQSKATDGLRLAAAMAWDGAARTLVKSSEPLDVWLVRTLPRSRRHPDMLAEWIALDYDVHVIETPADVTFALDLTPQEYRVAQQWYSLHLTQQAVDARLAARRQRLTSLGLRRDVPAARPRW
;
A
#
# COMPACT_ATOMS: atom_id res chain seq x y z
N ASP A 1 14.04 7.34 -5.69
CA ASP A 1 13.31 6.21 -5.13
C ASP A 1 12.25 6.74 -4.16
N PHE A 2 10.96 6.47 -4.45
CA PHE A 2 9.81 6.98 -3.68
C PHE A 2 9.89 6.58 -2.19
N GLY A 3 10.35 5.35 -1.89
CA GLY A 3 10.53 4.88 -0.52
C GLY A 3 11.54 5.72 0.27
N MET A 4 12.64 6.12 -0.35
CA MET A 4 13.64 6.99 0.30
C MET A 4 13.15 8.43 0.46
N ALA A 5 12.39 8.96 -0.51
CA ALA A 5 11.79 10.28 -0.40
C ALA A 5 10.74 10.33 0.73
N MET A 6 9.93 9.28 0.90
CA MET A 6 9.01 9.18 2.02
C MET A 6 9.73 9.06 3.36
N GLN A 7 10.80 8.24 3.48
CA GLN A 7 11.58 8.15 4.72
C GLN A 7 12.16 9.49 5.17
N SER A 8 12.52 10.38 4.25
CA SER A 8 13.03 11.70 4.59
C SER A 8 11.95 12.66 5.11
N MET A 9 10.69 12.41 4.78
CA MET A 9 9.53 13.22 5.22
C MET A 9 8.89 12.72 6.52
N LEU A 10 9.19 11.48 6.92
CA LEU A 10 8.59 10.83 8.07
C LEU A 10 9.39 11.12 9.36
N ARG A 11 8.68 11.13 10.50
CA ARG A 11 9.31 11.22 11.81
C ARG A 11 10.29 10.06 12.01
N ARG A 12 11.30 10.24 12.89
CA ARG A 12 12.35 9.23 13.17
C ARG A 12 11.82 7.84 13.58
N ASP A 13 10.57 7.78 14.03
CA ASP A 13 9.93 6.57 14.55
C ASP A 13 9.00 5.88 13.53
N SER A 14 9.09 6.25 12.25
CA SER A 14 8.27 5.67 11.20
C SER A 14 8.96 4.49 10.51
N ILE A 15 8.21 3.42 10.28
CA ILE A 15 8.67 2.23 9.55
C ILE A 15 7.99 2.20 8.18
N VAL A 16 8.78 2.01 7.13
CA VAL A 16 8.28 1.83 5.77
C VAL A 16 8.54 0.39 5.32
N VAL A 17 7.48 -0.35 5.02
CA VAL A 17 7.54 -1.69 4.45
C VAL A 17 7.12 -1.63 2.98
N SER A 18 8.08 -1.64 2.08
CA SER A 18 7.86 -1.59 0.63
C SER A 18 8.09 -2.96 0.01
N PHE A 19 7.12 -3.43 -0.78
CA PHE A 19 7.27 -4.68 -1.53
C PHE A 19 8.45 -4.63 -2.50
N ASP A 20 8.64 -3.51 -3.20
CA ASP A 20 9.71 -3.37 -4.18
C ASP A 20 11.10 -3.32 -3.53
N SER A 21 11.21 -2.74 -2.33
CA SER A 21 12.45 -2.77 -1.56
C SER A 21 12.78 -4.19 -1.11
N LEU A 22 11.81 -4.91 -0.54
CA LEU A 22 11.99 -6.31 -0.15
C LEU A 22 12.40 -7.18 -1.33
N LEU A 23 11.76 -7.01 -2.50
CA LEU A 23 12.13 -7.75 -3.70
C LEU A 23 13.55 -7.44 -4.16
N ARG A 24 13.97 -6.19 -4.09
CA ARG A 24 15.33 -5.75 -4.44
C ARG A 24 16.37 -6.36 -3.50
N ASP A 25 16.09 -6.39 -2.20
CA ASP A 25 17.00 -6.94 -1.20
C ASP A 25 17.16 -8.46 -1.35
N LEU A 26 16.11 -9.16 -1.77
CA LEU A 26 16.15 -10.60 -2.07
C LEU A 26 16.81 -10.91 -3.42
N CYS A 27 16.99 -9.91 -4.30
CA CYS A 27 17.56 -10.05 -5.63
C CYS A 27 18.88 -9.27 -5.76
N PRO A 28 20.00 -9.74 -5.16
CA PRO A 28 21.23 -8.97 -5.01
C PRO A 28 21.99 -8.70 -6.32
N THR A 29 21.60 -9.37 -7.40
CA THR A 29 22.16 -9.13 -8.73
C THR A 29 21.05 -8.61 -9.65
N GLN A 30 21.40 -7.82 -10.68
CA GLN A 30 20.48 -7.27 -11.68
C GLN A 30 19.72 -8.35 -12.51
N SER A 31 19.73 -9.61 -12.05
CA SER A 31 18.97 -10.70 -12.65
C SER A 31 17.48 -10.48 -12.43
N LYS A 32 16.67 -10.87 -13.42
CA LYS A 32 15.21 -10.81 -13.33
C LYS A 32 14.73 -11.59 -12.11
N ALA A 33 13.94 -10.93 -11.27
CA ALA A 33 13.33 -11.60 -10.12
C ALA A 33 12.49 -12.79 -10.57
N THR A 34 12.82 -13.98 -10.06
CA THR A 34 12.05 -15.21 -10.32
C THR A 34 10.71 -15.19 -9.59
N ASP A 35 9.77 -16.04 -9.99
CA ASP A 35 8.48 -16.17 -9.30
C ASP A 35 8.65 -16.57 -7.84
N GLY A 36 9.67 -17.36 -7.52
CA GLY A 36 10.01 -17.74 -6.14
C GLY A 36 10.44 -16.54 -5.30
N LEU A 37 11.29 -15.65 -5.84
CA LEU A 37 11.70 -14.43 -5.15
C LEU A 37 10.55 -13.44 -4.97
N ARG A 38 9.67 -13.32 -5.97
CA ARG A 38 8.45 -12.51 -5.86
C ARG A 38 7.51 -13.04 -4.79
N LEU A 39 7.36 -14.36 -4.72
CA LEU A 39 6.56 -15.01 -3.67
C LEU A 39 7.18 -14.77 -2.29
N ALA A 40 8.50 -14.93 -2.15
CA ALA A 40 9.20 -14.67 -0.89
C ALA A 40 9.03 -13.23 -0.43
N ALA A 41 9.20 -12.24 -1.34
CA ALA A 41 8.96 -10.83 -1.03
C ALA A 41 7.50 -10.56 -0.61
N ALA A 42 6.53 -11.19 -1.27
CA ALA A 42 5.12 -11.07 -0.91
C ALA A 42 4.83 -11.63 0.48
N MET A 43 5.38 -12.80 0.82
CA MET A 43 5.22 -13.41 2.14
C MET A 43 5.90 -12.59 3.24
N ALA A 44 7.09 -12.03 2.98
CA ALA A 44 7.79 -11.16 3.91
C ALA A 44 7.00 -9.88 4.17
N TRP A 45 6.46 -9.26 3.11
CA TRP A 45 5.61 -8.07 3.20
C TRP A 45 4.34 -8.35 4.02
N ASP A 46 3.60 -9.42 3.70
CA ASP A 46 2.40 -9.84 4.42
C ASP A 46 2.70 -10.16 5.89
N GLY A 47 3.81 -10.83 6.17
CA GLY A 47 4.26 -11.15 7.52
C GLY A 47 4.57 -9.91 8.34
N ALA A 48 5.31 -8.96 7.77
CA ALA A 48 5.61 -7.67 8.40
C ALA A 48 4.32 -6.88 8.67
N ALA A 49 3.44 -6.76 7.69
CA ALA A 49 2.18 -6.06 7.82
C ALA A 49 1.33 -6.60 8.98
N ARG A 50 1.15 -7.93 9.04
CA ARG A 50 0.34 -8.58 10.10
C ARG A 50 0.95 -8.46 11.49
N THR A 51 2.28 -8.44 11.58
CA THR A 51 2.99 -8.37 12.87
C THR A 51 2.99 -6.95 13.40
N LEU A 52 3.32 -5.98 12.55
CA LEU A 52 3.41 -4.57 12.93
C LEU A 52 2.06 -3.98 13.36
N VAL A 53 0.98 -4.38 12.70
CA VAL A 53 -0.39 -3.97 13.07
C VAL A 53 -0.78 -4.43 14.49
N LYS A 54 -0.20 -5.53 14.97
CA LYS A 54 -0.44 -6.04 16.31
C LYS A 54 0.53 -5.48 17.37
N SER A 55 1.52 -4.69 16.95
CA SER A 55 2.47 -4.07 17.85
C SER A 55 1.76 -3.07 18.76
N SER A 56 2.07 -3.09 20.05
CA SER A 56 1.64 -2.09 21.00
C SER A 56 2.55 -0.86 21.06
N GLU A 57 3.61 -0.87 20.26
CA GLU A 57 4.55 0.24 20.17
C GLU A 57 3.91 1.42 19.38
N PRO A 58 4.15 2.66 19.79
CA PRO A 58 3.61 3.84 19.10
C PRO A 58 4.43 4.12 17.83
N LEU A 59 4.31 3.25 16.83
CA LEU A 59 5.00 3.33 15.55
C LEU A 59 4.04 3.73 14.43
N ASP A 60 4.48 4.68 13.61
CA ASP A 60 3.82 4.96 12.33
C ASP A 60 4.34 3.94 11.29
N VAL A 61 3.47 3.04 10.83
CA VAL A 61 3.83 2.01 9.87
C VAL A 61 3.22 2.32 8.51
N TRP A 62 4.07 2.48 7.51
CA TRP A 62 3.68 2.71 6.12
C TRP A 62 3.87 1.44 5.31
N LEU A 63 2.76 0.89 4.83
CA LEU A 63 2.75 -0.27 3.96
C LEU A 63 2.63 0.20 2.50
N VAL A 64 3.72 0.08 1.74
CA VAL A 64 3.78 0.58 0.36
C VAL A 64 3.67 -0.57 -0.63
N ARG A 65 2.75 -0.45 -1.57
CA ARG A 65 2.53 -1.45 -2.63
C ARG A 65 1.98 -0.80 -3.89
N THR A 66 2.47 -1.23 -5.05
CA THR A 66 2.02 -0.69 -6.33
C THR A 66 0.61 -1.16 -6.68
N LEU A 67 0.32 -2.46 -6.57
CA LEU A 67 -1.00 -3.01 -6.89
C LEU A 67 -1.70 -3.51 -5.63
N PRO A 68 -2.95 -3.08 -5.35
CA PRO A 68 -3.72 -3.53 -4.19
C PRO A 68 -4.36 -4.91 -4.42
N ARG A 69 -3.64 -5.83 -5.07
CA ARG A 69 -4.08 -7.18 -5.35
C ARG A 69 -2.93 -8.16 -5.53
N SER A 70 -3.17 -9.41 -5.23
CA SER A 70 -2.27 -10.53 -5.52
C SER A 70 -3.12 -11.77 -5.83
N ARG A 71 -2.47 -12.90 -6.22
CA ARG A 71 -3.19 -14.17 -6.41
C ARG A 71 -3.91 -14.65 -5.14
N ARG A 72 -3.33 -14.39 -3.96
CA ARG A 72 -3.90 -14.79 -2.66
C ARG A 72 -4.91 -13.78 -2.12
N HIS A 73 -4.73 -12.52 -2.45
CA HIS A 73 -5.54 -11.40 -1.97
C HIS A 73 -6.02 -10.62 -3.20
N PRO A 74 -7.11 -11.05 -3.85
CA PRO A 74 -7.59 -10.42 -5.09
C PRO A 74 -8.09 -8.99 -4.88
N ASP A 75 -8.53 -8.64 -3.66
CA ASP A 75 -8.96 -7.30 -3.28
C ASP A 75 -8.35 -6.88 -1.94
N MET A 76 -7.06 -6.58 -1.95
CA MET A 76 -6.34 -6.10 -0.76
C MET A 76 -6.88 -4.76 -0.27
N LEU A 77 -7.39 -3.91 -1.16
CA LEU A 77 -7.98 -2.65 -0.78
C LEU A 77 -9.20 -2.84 0.13
N ALA A 78 -10.08 -3.79 -0.20
CA ALA A 78 -11.21 -4.12 0.65
C ALA A 78 -10.76 -4.67 2.01
N GLU A 79 -9.70 -5.47 2.05
CA GLU A 79 -9.11 -5.98 3.30
C GLU A 79 -8.55 -4.84 4.15
N TRP A 80 -7.80 -3.90 3.57
CA TRP A 80 -7.25 -2.74 4.29
C TRP A 80 -8.34 -1.82 4.81
N ILE A 81 -9.37 -1.57 4.02
CA ILE A 81 -10.56 -0.81 4.44
C ILE A 81 -11.27 -1.55 5.58
N ALA A 82 -11.38 -2.87 5.53
CA ALA A 82 -11.97 -3.68 6.59
C ALA A 82 -11.18 -3.62 7.90
N LEU A 83 -9.88 -3.45 7.84
CA LEU A 83 -8.99 -3.28 8.98
C LEU A 83 -8.87 -1.82 9.45
N ASP A 84 -9.61 -0.90 8.82
CA ASP A 84 -9.63 0.54 9.14
C ASP A 84 -8.26 1.23 8.95
N TYR A 85 -7.48 0.75 7.97
CA TYR A 85 -6.22 1.41 7.61
C TYR A 85 -6.49 2.78 6.98
N ASP A 86 -5.57 3.71 7.21
CA ASP A 86 -5.53 4.97 6.48
C ASP A 86 -4.86 4.72 5.12
N VAL A 87 -5.65 4.68 4.06
CA VAL A 87 -5.19 4.31 2.73
C VAL A 87 -4.95 5.57 1.90
N HIS A 88 -3.70 5.73 1.45
CA HIS A 88 -3.29 6.83 0.58
C HIS A 88 -2.99 6.34 -0.82
N VAL A 89 -3.64 6.93 -1.81
CA VAL A 89 -3.41 6.67 -3.23
C VAL A 89 -2.45 7.70 -3.78
N ILE A 90 -1.33 7.23 -4.35
CA ILE A 90 -0.38 8.11 -5.01
C ILE A 90 -0.75 8.16 -6.48
N GLU A 91 -1.35 9.27 -6.86
CA GLU A 91 -1.82 9.51 -8.22
C GLU A 91 -0.70 10.18 -9.03
N THR A 92 -0.13 9.44 -9.98
CA THR A 92 0.80 10.00 -10.97
C THR A 92 0.09 10.01 -12.32
N PRO A 93 0.14 11.08 -13.11
CA PRO A 93 -0.44 11.10 -14.45
C PRO A 93 0.13 9.99 -15.34
N ALA A 94 -0.74 9.37 -16.14
CA ALA A 94 -0.36 8.23 -16.97
C ALA A 94 0.71 8.58 -18.01
N ASP A 95 0.61 9.76 -18.62
CA ASP A 95 1.57 10.30 -19.57
C ASP A 95 2.97 10.44 -18.96
N VAL A 96 3.05 10.89 -17.71
CA VAL A 96 4.33 10.99 -16.97
C VAL A 96 4.93 9.60 -16.74
N THR A 97 4.11 8.63 -16.32
CA THR A 97 4.58 7.27 -16.05
C THR A 97 5.03 6.57 -17.32
N PHE A 98 4.26 6.66 -18.41
CA PHE A 98 4.59 6.00 -19.69
C PHE A 98 5.66 6.73 -20.51
N ALA A 99 6.06 7.94 -20.11
CA ALA A 99 7.23 8.63 -20.66
C ALA A 99 8.56 8.10 -20.08
N LEU A 100 8.52 7.30 -18.98
CA LEU A 100 9.71 6.68 -18.41
C LEU A 100 10.16 5.47 -19.26
N ASP A 101 11.45 5.17 -19.23
CA ASP A 101 12.02 3.95 -19.81
C ASP A 101 11.69 2.73 -18.94
N LEU A 102 10.47 2.22 -19.14
CA LEU A 102 9.95 1.10 -18.37
C LEU A 102 10.34 -0.23 -18.98
N THR A 103 10.75 -1.17 -18.16
CA THR A 103 10.85 -2.57 -18.59
C THR A 103 9.47 -3.12 -19.00
N PRO A 104 9.40 -4.19 -19.83
CA PRO A 104 8.12 -4.79 -20.22
C PRO A 104 7.26 -5.23 -19.03
N GLN A 105 7.88 -5.57 -17.90
CA GLN A 105 7.17 -5.93 -16.67
C GLN A 105 6.58 -4.70 -15.98
N GLU A 106 7.36 -3.63 -15.84
CA GLU A 106 6.90 -2.37 -15.23
C GLU A 106 5.79 -1.74 -16.06
N TYR A 107 5.90 -1.78 -17.38
CA TYR A 107 4.87 -1.32 -18.29
C TYR A 107 3.54 -2.06 -18.05
N ARG A 108 3.57 -3.40 -17.94
CA ARG A 108 2.38 -4.20 -17.63
C ARG A 108 1.78 -3.87 -16.25
N VAL A 109 2.62 -3.65 -15.25
CA VAL A 109 2.18 -3.24 -13.91
C VAL A 109 1.53 -1.86 -13.96
N ALA A 110 2.13 -0.91 -14.68
CA ALA A 110 1.56 0.42 -14.88
C ALA A 110 0.20 0.36 -15.59
N GLN A 111 0.09 -0.41 -16.68
CA GLN A 111 -1.19 -0.63 -17.36
C GLN A 111 -2.27 -1.19 -16.42
N GLN A 112 -1.89 -2.18 -15.59
CA GLN A 112 -2.81 -2.76 -14.60
C GLN A 112 -3.23 -1.73 -13.56
N TRP A 113 -2.30 -0.89 -13.08
CA TRP A 113 -2.60 0.18 -12.15
C TRP A 113 -3.65 1.15 -12.71
N TYR A 114 -3.40 1.70 -13.89
CA TYR A 114 -4.31 2.66 -14.50
C TYR A 114 -5.68 2.04 -14.87
N SER A 115 -5.72 0.75 -15.18
CA SER A 115 -6.99 0.05 -15.44
C SER A 115 -7.90 -0.07 -14.20
N LEU A 116 -7.35 0.10 -13.00
CA LEU A 116 -8.14 0.08 -11.76
C LEU A 116 -8.94 1.36 -11.54
N HIS A 117 -8.59 2.45 -12.24
CA HIS A 117 -9.19 3.78 -12.04
C HIS A 117 -9.29 4.17 -10.55
N LEU A 118 -8.28 3.78 -9.78
CA LEU A 118 -8.26 4.01 -8.34
C LEU A 118 -7.80 5.43 -8.04
N THR A 119 -8.65 6.21 -7.37
CA THR A 119 -8.35 7.56 -6.93
C THR A 119 -8.49 7.68 -5.41
N GLN A 120 -7.85 8.66 -4.81
CA GLN A 120 -8.00 8.95 -3.38
C GLN A 120 -9.46 9.19 -3.02
N GLN A 121 -10.19 9.93 -3.85
CA GLN A 121 -11.62 10.19 -3.66
C GLN A 121 -12.45 8.90 -3.60
N ALA A 122 -12.15 7.93 -4.46
CA ALA A 122 -12.86 6.64 -4.47
C ALA A 122 -12.58 5.82 -3.20
N VAL A 123 -11.36 5.87 -2.70
CA VAL A 123 -10.96 5.22 -1.44
C VAL A 123 -11.64 5.89 -0.26
N ASP A 124 -11.60 7.21 -0.17
CA ASP A 124 -12.24 7.98 0.90
C ASP A 124 -13.75 7.72 0.96
N ALA A 125 -14.40 7.64 -0.20
CA ALA A 125 -15.83 7.31 -0.29
C ALA A 125 -16.13 5.90 0.27
N ARG A 126 -15.30 4.89 -0.03
CA ARG A 126 -15.45 3.53 0.51
C ARG A 126 -15.24 3.48 2.02
N LEU A 127 -14.23 4.19 2.53
CA LEU A 127 -13.97 4.31 3.96
C LEU A 127 -15.12 4.99 4.69
N ALA A 128 -15.64 6.08 4.15
CA ALA A 128 -16.79 6.80 4.72
C ALA A 128 -18.04 5.92 4.76
N ALA A 129 -18.36 5.23 3.66
CA ALA A 129 -19.49 4.31 3.58
C ALA A 129 -19.38 3.16 4.61
N ARG A 130 -18.18 2.60 4.80
CA ARG A 130 -17.94 1.58 5.82
C ARG A 130 -18.15 2.14 7.23
N ARG A 131 -17.59 3.30 7.54
CA ARG A 131 -17.75 3.96 8.86
C ARG A 131 -19.21 4.22 9.17
N GLN A 132 -19.95 4.78 8.21
CA GLN A 132 -21.40 5.01 8.34
C GLN A 132 -22.16 3.71 8.62
N ARG A 133 -21.85 2.63 7.91
CA ARG A 133 -22.48 1.31 8.12
C ARG A 133 -22.18 0.77 9.53
N LEU A 134 -20.95 0.89 10.03
CA LEU A 134 -20.60 0.46 11.39
C LEU A 134 -21.32 1.28 12.46
N THR A 135 -21.45 2.59 12.26
CA THR A 135 -22.22 3.48 13.15
C THR A 135 -23.69 3.10 13.17
N SER A 136 -24.30 2.87 12.00
CA SER A 136 -25.71 2.47 11.91
C SER A 136 -26.01 1.11 12.57
N LEU A 137 -25.01 0.24 12.67
CA LEU A 137 -25.10 -1.04 13.38
C LEU A 137 -24.77 -0.94 14.88
N GLY A 138 -24.45 0.26 15.39
CA GLY A 138 -24.04 0.47 16.77
C GLY A 138 -22.67 -0.13 17.13
N LEU A 139 -21.89 -0.57 16.12
CA LEU A 139 -20.60 -1.23 16.31
C LEU A 139 -19.42 -0.25 16.44
N ARG A 140 -19.65 1.03 16.16
CA ARG A 140 -18.65 2.10 16.29
C ARG A 140 -19.29 3.33 16.92
N ARG A 141 -18.67 3.87 17.98
CA ARG A 141 -18.96 5.24 18.43
C ARG A 141 -18.31 6.21 17.45
N ASP A 142 -18.99 7.31 17.11
CA ASP A 142 -18.40 8.41 16.37
C ASP A 142 -17.26 9.05 17.18
N VAL A 143 -16.08 8.48 17.05
CA VAL A 143 -14.86 9.16 17.47
C VAL A 143 -14.44 9.97 16.24
N PRO A 144 -14.45 11.32 16.31
CA PRO A 144 -13.91 12.11 15.22
C PRO A 144 -12.47 11.66 15.00
N ALA A 145 -12.17 11.23 13.78
CA ALA A 145 -10.81 10.87 13.40
C ALA A 145 -9.95 12.13 13.59
N ALA A 146 -9.14 12.13 14.63
CA ALA A 146 -8.06 13.10 14.75
C ALA A 146 -7.09 12.84 13.61
N ARG A 147 -7.35 13.46 12.47
CA ARG A 147 -6.37 13.47 11.37
C ARG A 147 -5.17 14.28 11.87
N PRO A 148 -3.96 13.72 11.85
CA PRO A 148 -2.77 14.54 11.96
C PRO A 148 -2.87 15.61 10.86
N ARG A 149 -2.85 16.88 11.22
CA ARG A 149 -2.69 17.96 10.24
C ARG A 149 -1.23 17.94 9.83
N TRP A 150 -1.00 17.58 8.59
CA TRP A 150 0.30 17.73 7.93
C TRP A 150 0.51 19.17 7.50
#